data_b2e80625514bb00a95fcee0aa20356ea
#
_entry.id   b2e80625514bb00a95fcee0aa20356ea
#
_cell.length_a   1.000
_cell.length_b   1.000
_cell.length_c   1.000
_cell.angle_alpha   90.00
_cell.angle_beta   90.00
_cell.angle_gamma   90.00
#
_symmetry.space_group_name_H-M   'P 1'
#
loop_
_entity.id
_entity.type
_entity.pdbx_description
1 polymer ?
#
loop_
_entity_poly.entity_id
_entity_poly.type
_entity_poly.pdbx_seq_one_letter_code
_entity_poly.pdbx_strand_id
1 'polypeptide(L)'
;MYERSDFVYTLRVRFVRRFYPKRKPQPDDWQVVRVEVEEQLDREPRLPQEITLVGEMLCMDESATYEVITEKTMHEKYGENYEVKSMREVREFKTNRQKKEFLSIFLNDKQIQTLYELTDNPIDLLENKDITTLTKAKGIGEKTAQKMIDRYYECKDYGIVYQKMITQYGLTMTMINKIIKHFKDSPDLALAKLESNPYNMTEVEGIG
;
A
#
# COMPACT_ATOMS: atom_id res chain seq x y z
N MET A 1 3.96 2.55 32.09
CA MET A 1 3.74 3.91 31.50
C MET A 1 4.59 3.98 30.24
N TYR A 2 4.04 4.37 29.08
CA TYR A 2 4.82 4.55 27.84
C TYR A 2 5.23 6.02 27.75
N GLU A 3 6.54 6.28 27.69
CA GLU A 3 7.01 7.58 27.26
C GLU A 3 6.96 7.62 25.72
N ARG A 4 6.16 8.51 25.15
CA ARG A 4 6.13 8.79 23.72
C ARG A 4 7.29 9.72 23.38
N SER A 5 8.07 9.39 22.38
CA SER A 5 8.96 10.34 21.75
C SER A 5 8.21 11.02 20.60
N ASP A 6 8.50 12.30 20.37
CA ASP A 6 7.87 13.08 19.28
C ASP A 6 8.36 12.67 17.87
N PHE A 7 9.17 11.60 17.76
CA PHE A 7 9.75 11.17 16.49
C PHE A 7 8.83 10.20 15.76
N VAL A 8 8.45 10.57 14.55
CA VAL A 8 7.69 9.77 13.59
C VAL A 8 8.64 9.30 12.50
N TYR A 9 8.74 8.00 12.29
CA TYR A 9 9.60 7.39 11.30
C TYR A 9 8.79 6.84 10.15
N THR A 10 9.27 7.08 8.92
CA THR A 10 8.77 6.45 7.69
C THR A 10 9.84 5.51 7.16
N LEU A 11 9.55 4.21 7.17
CA LEU A 11 10.53 3.16 6.95
C LEU A 11 10.06 2.18 5.88
N ARG A 12 11.01 1.64 5.10
CA ARG A 12 10.83 0.38 4.38
C ARG A 12 11.45 -0.74 5.18
N VAL A 13 10.65 -1.76 5.44
CA VAL A 13 11.05 -2.86 6.32
C VAL A 13 10.70 -4.21 5.72
N ARG A 14 11.49 -5.23 6.09
CA ARG A 14 11.23 -6.63 5.80
C ARG A 14 10.99 -7.40 7.09
N PHE A 15 10.05 -8.34 7.05
CA PHE A 15 9.76 -9.22 8.18
C PHE A 15 10.95 -10.14 8.49
N VAL A 16 11.28 -10.27 9.78
CA VAL A 16 12.31 -11.22 10.26
C VAL A 16 11.65 -12.31 11.10
N ARG A 17 10.91 -11.94 12.14
CA ARG A 17 10.18 -12.91 12.98
C ARG A 17 9.09 -12.26 13.81
N ARG A 18 8.08 -13.06 14.18
CA ARG A 18 7.00 -12.65 15.07
C ARG A 18 7.24 -13.15 16.50
N PHE A 19 7.06 -12.26 17.45
CA PHE A 19 7.07 -12.59 18.86
C PHE A 19 5.66 -12.87 19.41
N TYR A 20 4.67 -12.11 18.92
CA TYR A 20 3.25 -12.20 19.29
C TYR A 20 2.34 -11.79 18.12
N PRO A 21 1.18 -12.46 17.94
CA PRO A 21 0.74 -13.68 18.59
C PRO A 21 1.54 -14.90 18.12
N LYS A 22 1.50 -16.00 18.89
CA LYS A 22 2.14 -17.27 18.50
C LYS A 22 1.36 -18.02 17.42
N ARG A 23 0.03 -17.79 17.32
CA ARG A 23 -0.81 -18.25 16.22
C ARG A 23 -0.60 -17.40 14.96
N LYS A 24 -1.10 -17.87 13.82
CA LYS A 24 -1.21 -17.03 12.63
C LYS A 24 -2.09 -15.82 12.96
N PRO A 25 -1.63 -14.58 12.77
CA PRO A 25 -2.43 -13.40 13.08
C PRO A 25 -3.60 -13.26 12.12
N GLN A 26 -4.66 -12.65 12.61
CA GLN A 26 -5.72 -12.10 11.78
C GLN A 26 -5.32 -10.68 11.33
N PRO A 27 -5.90 -10.18 10.25
CA PRO A 27 -5.76 -8.76 9.90
C PRO A 27 -6.17 -7.89 11.09
N ASP A 28 -5.44 -6.86 11.40
CA ASP A 28 -5.63 -5.96 12.55
C ASP A 28 -5.38 -6.54 13.96
N ASP A 29 -4.93 -7.78 14.08
CA ASP A 29 -4.44 -8.26 15.37
C ASP A 29 -3.30 -7.35 15.88
N TRP A 30 -3.28 -7.12 17.19
CA TRP A 30 -2.10 -6.55 17.82
C TRP A 30 -0.94 -7.52 17.70
N GLN A 31 0.17 -7.08 17.15
CA GLN A 31 1.34 -7.89 16.88
C GLN A 31 2.60 -7.27 17.49
N VAL A 32 3.58 -8.11 17.74
CA VAL A 32 4.96 -7.74 18.09
C VAL A 32 5.86 -8.50 17.13
N VAL A 33 6.53 -7.76 16.23
CA VAL A 33 7.37 -8.34 15.18
C VAL A 33 8.75 -7.70 15.14
N ARG A 34 9.77 -8.49 14.84
CA ARG A 34 11.10 -8.01 14.49
C ARG A 34 11.15 -7.79 12.98
N VAL A 35 11.66 -6.66 12.58
CA VAL A 35 11.85 -6.31 11.17
C VAL A 35 13.26 -5.80 10.93
N GLU A 36 13.76 -6.02 9.73
CA GLU A 36 14.95 -5.39 9.18
C GLU A 36 14.57 -4.08 8.51
N VAL A 37 15.29 -2.99 8.80
CA VAL A 37 15.11 -1.69 8.16
C VAL A 37 15.93 -1.68 6.87
N GLU A 38 15.26 -1.76 5.71
CA GLU A 38 15.90 -1.67 4.39
C GLU A 38 16.21 -0.23 4.02
N GLU A 39 15.30 0.69 4.34
CA GLU A 39 15.44 2.11 4.03
C GLU A 39 14.68 2.97 5.06
N GLN A 40 15.30 4.05 5.49
CA GLN A 40 14.65 5.11 6.28
C GLN A 40 14.38 6.29 5.34
N LEU A 41 13.11 6.67 5.19
CA LEU A 41 12.65 7.65 4.19
C LEU A 41 12.54 9.08 4.73
N ASP A 42 12.58 9.24 6.05
CA ASP A 42 12.56 10.54 6.72
C ASP A 42 13.97 11.04 7.07
N ARG A 43 14.04 12.20 7.72
CA ARG A 43 15.29 12.85 8.18
C ARG A 43 15.53 12.70 9.68
N GLU A 44 14.75 11.85 10.34
CA GLU A 44 14.88 11.57 11.76
C GLU A 44 16.20 10.83 12.07
N PRO A 45 16.61 10.75 13.36
CA PRO A 45 17.82 10.04 13.74
C PRO A 45 17.87 8.61 13.19
N ARG A 46 19.04 8.19 12.69
CA ARG A 46 19.21 6.89 12.06
C ARG A 46 18.89 5.76 13.04
N LEU A 47 18.06 4.84 12.59
CA LEU A 47 17.66 3.65 13.34
C LEU A 47 18.68 2.51 13.22
N PRO A 48 18.66 1.55 14.17
CA PRO A 48 19.35 0.27 14.04
C PRO A 48 18.86 -0.49 12.82
N GLN A 49 19.68 -1.41 12.31
CA GLN A 49 19.32 -2.28 11.19
C GLN A 49 18.07 -3.14 11.49
N GLU A 50 17.89 -3.56 12.73
CA GLU A 50 16.71 -4.29 13.17
C GLU A 50 15.98 -3.52 14.27
N ILE A 51 14.65 -3.44 14.15
CA ILE A 51 13.77 -2.83 15.15
C ILE A 51 12.60 -3.75 15.48
N THR A 52 11.90 -3.45 16.58
CA THR A 52 10.66 -4.14 16.94
C THR A 52 9.47 -3.24 16.67
N LEU A 53 8.62 -3.67 15.74
CA LEU A 53 7.32 -3.05 15.50
C LEU A 53 6.29 -3.63 16.46
N VAL A 54 5.40 -2.76 16.96
CA VAL A 54 4.27 -3.14 17.83
C VAL A 54 2.99 -2.44 17.34
N GLY A 55 1.86 -3.07 17.51
CA GLY A 55 0.56 -2.49 17.18
C GLY A 55 -0.33 -3.38 16.34
N GLU A 56 -1.48 -2.84 15.95
CA GLU A 56 -2.36 -3.44 14.96
C GLU A 56 -1.73 -3.28 13.59
N MET A 57 -1.48 -4.38 12.89
CA MET A 57 -0.79 -4.34 11.60
C MET A 57 -1.16 -5.52 10.71
N LEU A 58 -0.85 -5.38 9.41
CA LEU A 58 -1.00 -6.46 8.44
C LEU A 58 -0.23 -7.71 8.85
N CYS A 59 -0.71 -8.87 8.42
CA CYS A 59 0.05 -10.11 8.54
C CYS A 59 1.23 -10.07 7.55
N MET A 60 2.43 -9.79 8.06
CA MET A 60 3.62 -9.67 7.22
C MET A 60 4.07 -11.01 6.66
N ASP A 61 4.46 -11.00 5.38
CA ASP A 61 5.08 -12.10 4.65
C ASP A 61 6.60 -11.89 4.54
N GLU A 62 7.39 -12.98 4.60
CA GLU A 62 8.85 -12.93 4.55
C GLU A 62 9.39 -12.46 3.18
N SER A 63 8.60 -12.64 2.13
CA SER A 63 8.98 -12.27 0.75
C SER A 63 8.64 -10.84 0.35
N ALA A 64 7.91 -10.10 1.21
CA ALA A 64 7.40 -8.78 0.93
C ALA A 64 8.15 -7.68 1.69
N THR A 65 8.25 -6.51 1.09
CA THR A 65 8.70 -5.28 1.72
C THR A 65 7.49 -4.44 2.10
N TYR A 66 7.54 -3.81 3.25
CA TYR A 66 6.47 -2.97 3.77
C TYR A 66 6.98 -1.55 4.01
N GLU A 67 6.18 -0.56 3.62
CA GLU A 67 6.36 0.82 4.06
C GLU A 67 5.51 1.04 5.30
N VAL A 68 6.14 1.53 6.37
CA VAL A 68 5.49 1.72 7.67
C VAL A 68 5.76 3.12 8.19
N ILE A 69 4.73 3.73 8.78
CA ILE A 69 4.83 4.95 9.57
C ILE A 69 4.72 4.54 11.03
N THR A 70 5.71 4.89 11.84
CA THR A 70 5.81 4.46 13.24
C THR A 70 6.15 5.60 14.17
N GLU A 71 5.72 5.49 15.42
CA GLU A 71 6.18 6.32 16.52
C GLU A 71 7.06 5.50 17.47
N LYS A 72 8.18 6.08 17.89
CA LYS A 72 9.05 5.44 18.88
C LYS A 72 8.38 5.42 20.24
N THR A 73 8.38 4.28 20.90
CA THR A 73 7.84 4.09 22.23
C THR A 73 8.84 3.33 23.12
N MET A 74 8.78 3.57 24.42
CA MET A 74 9.62 2.87 25.39
C MET A 74 8.75 1.99 26.29
N HIS A 75 9.05 0.71 26.34
CA HIS A 75 8.38 -0.22 27.23
C HIS A 75 9.29 -0.58 28.40
N GLU A 76 8.81 -0.48 29.65
CA GLU A 76 9.60 -0.69 30.88
C GLU A 76 10.39 -2.01 30.88
N LYS A 77 9.81 -3.08 30.36
CA LYS A 77 10.41 -4.44 30.37
C LYS A 77 11.15 -4.78 29.08
N TYR A 78 10.70 -4.26 27.93
CA TYR A 78 11.17 -4.70 26.61
C TYR A 78 11.98 -3.64 25.87
N GLY A 79 12.18 -2.47 26.49
CA GLY A 79 12.96 -1.37 25.92
C GLY A 79 12.27 -0.66 24.76
N GLU A 80 13.06 -0.24 23.81
CA GLU A 80 12.62 0.51 22.62
C GLU A 80 11.76 -0.34 21.70
N ASN A 81 10.59 0.20 21.32
CA ASN A 81 9.70 -0.36 20.32
C ASN A 81 9.19 0.77 19.41
N TYR A 82 8.61 0.39 18.28
CA TYR A 82 8.08 1.31 17.28
C TYR A 82 6.62 0.96 17.02
N GLU A 83 5.70 1.82 17.48
CA GLU A 83 4.27 1.61 17.34
C GLU A 83 3.84 1.95 15.91
N VAL A 84 3.23 1.00 15.21
CA VAL A 84 2.76 1.18 13.83
C VAL A 84 1.51 2.07 13.81
N LYS A 85 1.57 3.15 13.05
CA LYS A 85 0.43 4.06 12.79
C LYS A 85 -0.19 3.80 11.43
N SER A 86 0.63 3.43 10.46
CA SER A 86 0.20 3.05 9.12
C SER A 86 1.16 2.03 8.54
N MET A 87 0.65 1.09 7.74
CA MET A 87 1.43 0.08 7.07
C MET A 87 0.81 -0.26 5.73
N ARG A 88 1.65 -0.38 4.70
CA ARG A 88 1.25 -0.90 3.39
C ARG A 88 2.34 -1.81 2.83
N GLU A 89 1.94 -2.78 2.01
CA GLU A 89 2.88 -3.59 1.25
C GLU A 89 3.42 -2.80 0.06
N VAL A 90 4.74 -2.77 -0.11
CA VAL A 90 5.40 -2.16 -1.27
C VAL A 90 5.29 -3.14 -2.44
N ARG A 91 4.59 -2.74 -3.48
CA ARG A 91 4.36 -3.57 -4.67
C ARG A 91 5.18 -3.04 -5.83
N GLU A 92 6.09 -3.90 -6.30
CA GLU A 92 6.88 -3.62 -7.49
C GLU A 92 6.32 -4.38 -8.69
N PHE A 93 6.17 -3.69 -9.81
CA PHE A 93 5.76 -4.32 -11.07
C PHE A 93 6.99 -4.89 -11.79
N LYS A 94 7.27 -6.18 -11.55
CA LYS A 94 8.45 -6.87 -12.11
C LYS A 94 8.29 -7.28 -13.59
N THR A 95 7.05 -7.39 -14.08
CA THR A 95 6.75 -7.85 -15.43
C THR A 95 5.85 -6.86 -16.18
N ASN A 96 5.99 -6.84 -17.54
CA ASN A 96 5.10 -6.04 -18.38
C ASN A 96 3.62 -6.44 -18.27
N ARG A 97 3.35 -7.69 -17.94
CA ARG A 97 2.00 -8.18 -17.66
C ARG A 97 1.41 -7.48 -16.42
N GLN A 98 2.14 -7.47 -15.30
CA GLN A 98 1.72 -6.79 -14.08
C GLN A 98 1.52 -5.29 -14.30
N LYS A 99 2.43 -4.64 -15.07
CA LYS A 99 2.29 -3.22 -15.44
C LYS A 99 1.01 -2.96 -16.24
N LYS A 100 0.70 -3.81 -17.24
CA LYS A 100 -0.53 -3.69 -18.04
C LYS A 100 -1.78 -3.92 -17.20
N GLU A 101 -1.78 -4.92 -16.34
CA GLU A 101 -2.87 -5.20 -15.40
C GLU A 101 -3.11 -4.00 -14.47
N PHE A 102 -2.06 -3.40 -13.94
CA PHE A 102 -2.17 -2.18 -13.14
C PHE A 102 -2.74 -0.99 -13.93
N LEU A 103 -2.20 -0.72 -15.12
CA LEU A 103 -2.68 0.36 -15.98
C LEU A 103 -4.16 0.19 -16.38
N SER A 104 -4.63 -1.06 -16.55
CA SER A 104 -6.02 -1.37 -16.91
C SER A 104 -7.05 -0.98 -15.84
N ILE A 105 -6.62 -0.68 -14.61
CA ILE A 105 -7.50 -0.20 -13.54
C ILE A 105 -8.11 1.16 -13.89
N PHE A 106 -7.35 2.01 -14.57
CA PHE A 106 -7.73 3.40 -14.84
C PHE A 106 -7.56 3.86 -16.29
N LEU A 107 -6.95 3.04 -17.16
CA LEU A 107 -6.82 3.29 -18.61
C LEU A 107 -7.54 2.20 -19.40
N ASN A 108 -8.05 2.56 -20.58
CA ASN A 108 -8.57 1.59 -21.52
C ASN A 108 -7.44 0.98 -22.38
N ASP A 109 -7.73 -0.17 -23.04
CA ASP A 109 -6.75 -0.92 -23.82
C ASP A 109 -6.05 -0.08 -24.89
N LYS A 110 -6.80 0.81 -25.56
CA LYS A 110 -6.27 1.70 -26.59
C LYS A 110 -5.25 2.69 -26.01
N GLN A 111 -5.53 3.24 -24.83
CA GLN A 111 -4.62 4.15 -24.15
C GLN A 111 -3.36 3.41 -23.71
N ILE A 112 -3.51 2.20 -23.14
CA ILE A 112 -2.37 1.36 -22.73
C ILE A 112 -1.50 1.04 -23.94
N GLN A 113 -2.09 0.58 -25.05
CA GLN A 113 -1.36 0.31 -26.29
C GLN A 113 -0.60 1.54 -26.79
N THR A 114 -1.27 2.70 -26.84
CA THR A 114 -0.66 3.96 -27.28
C THR A 114 0.51 4.37 -26.38
N LEU A 115 0.45 4.15 -25.06
CA LEU A 115 1.56 4.41 -24.15
C LEU A 115 2.74 3.47 -24.40
N TYR A 116 2.50 2.17 -24.68
CA TYR A 116 3.56 1.22 -25.02
C TYR A 116 4.18 1.46 -26.40
N GLU A 117 3.54 2.19 -27.30
CA GLU A 117 4.12 2.68 -28.54
C GLU A 117 5.13 3.82 -28.30
N LEU A 118 5.01 4.55 -27.17
CA LEU A 118 5.92 5.63 -26.80
C LEU A 118 7.16 5.13 -26.01
N THR A 119 6.97 4.12 -25.19
CA THR A 119 8.02 3.66 -24.26
C THR A 119 7.76 2.23 -23.79
N ASP A 120 8.83 1.51 -23.49
CA ASP A 120 8.76 0.18 -22.88
C ASP A 120 8.28 0.21 -21.41
N ASN A 121 8.33 1.37 -20.75
CA ASN A 121 7.86 1.55 -19.38
C ASN A 121 6.92 2.76 -19.22
N PRO A 122 5.64 2.62 -19.60
CA PRO A 122 4.66 3.70 -19.48
C PRO A 122 4.47 4.25 -18.06
N ILE A 123 4.73 3.43 -17.04
CA ILE A 123 4.59 3.83 -15.64
C ILE A 123 5.56 4.98 -15.32
N ASP A 124 6.77 4.95 -15.84
CA ASP A 124 7.77 6.01 -15.61
C ASP A 124 7.30 7.37 -16.14
N LEU A 125 6.59 7.40 -17.28
CA LEU A 125 6.04 8.65 -17.82
C LEU A 125 4.99 9.26 -16.89
N LEU A 126 4.15 8.41 -16.29
CA LEU A 126 3.11 8.83 -15.35
C LEU A 126 3.74 9.26 -14.01
N GLU A 127 4.71 8.52 -13.52
CA GLU A 127 5.42 8.79 -12.27
C GLU A 127 6.23 10.09 -12.34
N ASN A 128 6.91 10.33 -13.45
CA ASN A 128 7.69 11.55 -13.67
C ASN A 128 6.82 12.75 -14.13
N LYS A 129 5.51 12.57 -14.26
CA LYS A 129 4.56 13.59 -14.76
C LYS A 129 4.98 14.17 -16.11
N ASP A 130 5.52 13.33 -17.00
CA ASP A 130 6.05 13.76 -18.29
C ASP A 130 4.92 14.00 -19.30
N ILE A 131 4.19 15.11 -19.12
CA ILE A 131 3.10 15.54 -20.01
C ILE A 131 3.63 15.74 -21.42
N THR A 132 4.85 16.25 -21.58
CA THR A 132 5.45 16.55 -22.89
C THR A 132 5.59 15.30 -23.75
N THR A 133 6.04 14.19 -23.15
CA THR A 133 6.15 12.91 -23.87
C THR A 133 4.78 12.27 -24.05
N LEU A 134 3.91 12.29 -23.03
CA LEU A 134 2.55 11.75 -23.11
C LEU A 134 1.73 12.38 -24.26
N THR A 135 1.87 13.68 -24.48
CA THR A 135 1.14 14.39 -25.56
C THR A 135 1.65 14.12 -26.98
N LYS A 136 2.81 13.45 -27.12
CA LYS A 136 3.28 12.95 -28.44
C LYS A 136 2.44 11.77 -28.92
N ALA A 137 1.74 11.10 -28.01
CA ALA A 137 0.88 9.98 -28.34
C ALA A 137 -0.39 10.43 -29.08
N LYS A 138 -0.73 9.72 -30.15
CA LYS A 138 -1.92 10.05 -30.96
C LYS A 138 -3.20 9.95 -30.13
N GLY A 139 -3.89 11.08 -29.99
CA GLY A 139 -5.17 11.16 -29.25
C GLY A 139 -5.03 11.44 -27.75
N ILE A 140 -3.81 11.72 -27.26
CA ILE A 140 -3.57 12.17 -25.90
C ILE A 140 -3.17 13.65 -25.91
N GLY A 141 -4.15 14.52 -25.60
CA GLY A 141 -3.87 15.93 -25.36
C GLY A 141 -3.51 16.20 -23.88
N GLU A 142 -3.06 17.43 -23.57
CA GLU A 142 -2.63 17.82 -22.22
C GLU A 142 -3.65 17.48 -21.13
N LYS A 143 -4.95 17.78 -21.35
CA LYS A 143 -6.01 17.46 -20.39
C LYS A 143 -6.15 15.95 -20.15
N THR A 144 -5.93 15.13 -21.18
CA THR A 144 -5.99 13.68 -21.07
C THR A 144 -4.76 13.16 -20.36
N ALA A 145 -3.57 13.67 -20.71
CA ALA A 145 -2.32 13.34 -20.03
C ALA A 145 -2.38 13.67 -18.53
N GLN A 146 -2.87 14.87 -18.18
CA GLN A 146 -3.04 15.24 -16.77
C GLN A 146 -3.99 14.30 -16.03
N LYS A 147 -5.15 13.96 -16.62
CA LYS A 147 -6.09 12.99 -16.02
C LYS A 147 -5.49 11.60 -15.84
N MET A 148 -4.63 11.14 -16.75
CA MET A 148 -3.91 9.87 -16.60
C MET A 148 -2.95 9.91 -15.41
N ILE A 149 -2.22 11.02 -15.28
CA ILE A 149 -1.29 11.24 -14.16
C ILE A 149 -2.07 11.28 -12.84
N ASP A 150 -3.13 12.07 -12.75
CA ASP A 150 -3.95 12.18 -11.53
C ASP A 150 -4.46 10.81 -11.09
N ARG A 151 -5.03 10.02 -12.03
CA ARG A 151 -5.50 8.66 -11.75
C ARG A 151 -4.39 7.69 -11.39
N TYR A 152 -3.20 7.84 -11.99
CA TYR A 152 -2.04 7.06 -11.60
C TYR A 152 -1.71 7.29 -10.12
N TYR A 153 -1.66 8.55 -9.67
CA TYR A 153 -1.37 8.87 -8.28
C TYR A 153 -2.49 8.46 -7.31
N GLU A 154 -3.75 8.45 -7.75
CA GLU A 154 -4.86 7.88 -6.97
C GLU A 154 -4.72 6.36 -6.79
N CYS A 155 -4.16 5.66 -7.78
CA CYS A 155 -4.07 4.20 -7.81
C CYS A 155 -2.67 3.65 -7.49
N LYS A 156 -1.62 4.49 -7.50
CA LYS A 156 -0.21 4.10 -7.42
C LYS A 156 0.08 3.10 -6.31
N ASP A 157 -0.41 3.37 -5.12
CA ASP A 157 -0.10 2.58 -3.95
C ASP A 157 -1.00 1.34 -3.79
N TYR A 158 -2.25 1.43 -4.25
CA TYR A 158 -3.29 0.47 -3.91
C TYR A 158 -4.04 -0.12 -5.11
N GLY A 159 -3.64 0.17 -6.33
CA GLY A 159 -4.36 -0.25 -7.54
C GLY A 159 -4.56 -1.77 -7.63
N ILE A 160 -3.58 -2.59 -7.19
CA ILE A 160 -3.71 -4.04 -7.15
C ILE A 160 -4.76 -4.48 -6.11
N VAL A 161 -4.85 -3.77 -4.98
CA VAL A 161 -5.89 -4.00 -3.96
C VAL A 161 -7.26 -3.73 -4.55
N TYR A 162 -7.43 -2.58 -5.22
CA TYR A 162 -8.68 -2.22 -5.90
C TYR A 162 -9.05 -3.21 -6.98
N GLN A 163 -8.08 -3.64 -7.80
CA GLN A 163 -8.30 -4.65 -8.82
C GLN A 163 -8.81 -5.97 -8.22
N LYS A 164 -8.17 -6.46 -7.15
CA LYS A 164 -8.63 -7.67 -6.45
C LYS A 164 -10.05 -7.50 -5.91
N MET A 165 -10.36 -6.36 -5.27
CA MET A 165 -11.70 -6.08 -4.77
C MET A 165 -12.75 -6.05 -5.87
N ILE A 166 -12.43 -5.51 -7.05
CA ILE A 166 -13.32 -5.51 -8.22
C ILE A 166 -13.48 -6.92 -8.78
N THR A 167 -12.38 -7.63 -9.03
CA THR A 167 -12.41 -8.90 -9.79
C THR A 167 -12.86 -10.10 -8.96
N GLN A 168 -12.47 -10.15 -7.69
CA GLN A 168 -12.81 -11.29 -6.80
C GLN A 168 -14.16 -11.12 -6.11
N TYR A 169 -14.50 -9.87 -5.74
CA TYR A 169 -15.70 -9.61 -4.94
C TYR A 169 -16.77 -8.83 -5.71
N GLY A 170 -16.52 -8.45 -6.98
CA GLY A 170 -17.47 -7.72 -7.81
C GLY A 170 -17.82 -6.32 -7.30
N LEU A 171 -16.93 -5.71 -6.51
CA LEU A 171 -17.19 -4.44 -5.86
C LEU A 171 -17.02 -3.26 -6.84
N THR A 172 -17.89 -2.26 -6.72
CA THR A 172 -17.75 -0.99 -7.42
C THR A 172 -16.76 -0.08 -6.68
N MET A 173 -16.16 0.91 -7.36
CA MET A 173 -15.27 1.90 -6.73
C MET A 173 -15.92 2.61 -5.53
N THR A 174 -17.22 2.92 -5.63
CA THR A 174 -17.96 3.54 -4.52
C THR A 174 -18.04 2.64 -3.29
N MET A 175 -18.27 1.34 -3.50
CA MET A 175 -18.29 0.35 -2.41
C MET A 175 -16.90 0.20 -1.81
N ILE A 176 -15.86 0.09 -2.64
CA ILE A 176 -14.47 -0.04 -2.21
C ILE A 176 -14.07 1.14 -1.32
N ASN A 177 -14.36 2.37 -1.74
CA ASN A 177 -14.04 3.56 -0.94
C ASN A 177 -14.77 3.58 0.42
N LYS A 178 -16.02 3.10 0.49
CA LYS A 178 -16.74 2.96 1.76
C LYS A 178 -16.09 1.91 2.67
N ILE A 179 -15.70 0.76 2.10
CA ILE A 179 -15.04 -0.33 2.82
C ILE A 179 -13.69 0.15 3.36
N ILE A 180 -12.87 0.80 2.54
CA ILE A 180 -11.57 1.34 2.96
C ILE A 180 -11.73 2.32 4.11
N LYS A 181 -12.69 3.24 3.99
CA LYS A 181 -12.99 4.21 5.07
C LYS A 181 -13.42 3.53 6.36
N HIS A 182 -14.22 2.47 6.28
CA HIS A 182 -14.63 1.69 7.44
C HIS A 182 -13.44 1.01 8.13
N PHE A 183 -12.48 0.52 7.35
CA PHE A 183 -11.26 -0.10 7.85
C PHE A 183 -10.08 0.89 7.95
N LYS A 184 -10.30 2.00 8.67
CA LYS A 184 -9.27 2.98 9.08
C LYS A 184 -8.49 3.59 7.89
N ASP A 185 -9.15 3.79 6.76
CA ASP A 185 -8.55 4.31 5.52
C ASP A 185 -7.34 3.51 5.01
N SER A 186 -7.29 2.20 5.33
CA SER A 186 -6.25 1.27 4.89
C SER A 186 -6.78 0.26 3.87
N PRO A 187 -6.46 0.42 2.56
CA PRO A 187 -6.85 -0.52 1.51
C PRO A 187 -6.34 -1.95 1.73
N ASP A 188 -5.10 -2.11 2.20
CA ASP A 188 -4.53 -3.42 2.48
C ASP A 188 -5.24 -4.12 3.63
N LEU A 189 -5.56 -3.39 4.71
CA LEU A 189 -6.34 -3.93 5.82
C LEU A 189 -7.75 -4.31 5.36
N ALA A 190 -8.40 -3.44 4.59
CA ALA A 190 -9.72 -3.70 4.02
C ALA A 190 -9.73 -4.99 3.18
N LEU A 191 -8.76 -5.16 2.27
CA LEU A 191 -8.63 -6.39 1.48
C LEU A 191 -8.37 -7.60 2.36
N ALA A 192 -7.45 -7.52 3.32
CA ALA A 192 -7.14 -8.62 4.21
C ALA A 192 -8.35 -9.05 5.05
N LYS A 193 -9.18 -8.12 5.48
CA LYS A 193 -10.47 -8.38 6.16
C LYS A 193 -11.44 -9.13 5.25
N LEU A 194 -11.57 -8.71 3.99
CA LEU A 194 -12.43 -9.39 3.01
C LEU A 194 -11.92 -10.81 2.67
N GLU A 195 -10.61 -10.99 2.55
CA GLU A 195 -10.00 -12.31 2.30
C GLU A 195 -10.19 -13.25 3.50
N SER A 196 -10.17 -12.73 4.73
CA SER A 196 -10.40 -13.53 5.93
C SER A 196 -11.87 -13.93 6.10
N ASN A 197 -12.79 -13.02 5.80
CA ASN A 197 -14.24 -13.24 5.87
C ASN A 197 -14.98 -12.22 4.98
N PRO A 198 -15.49 -12.63 3.81
CA PRO A 198 -16.24 -11.74 2.91
C PRO A 198 -17.48 -11.08 3.54
N TYR A 199 -18.06 -11.69 4.57
CA TYR A 199 -19.22 -11.14 5.28
C TYR A 199 -18.88 -9.85 6.07
N ASN A 200 -17.60 -9.54 6.28
CA ASN A 200 -17.20 -8.26 6.87
C ASN A 200 -17.69 -7.04 6.06
N MET A 201 -18.03 -7.24 4.78
CA MET A 201 -18.67 -6.19 3.96
C MET A 201 -20.02 -5.74 4.49
N THR A 202 -20.78 -6.64 5.11
CA THR A 202 -22.14 -6.34 5.61
C THR A 202 -22.13 -5.41 6.83
N GLU A 203 -20.97 -5.25 7.47
CA GLU A 203 -20.78 -4.31 8.59
C GLU A 203 -20.61 -2.87 8.10
N VAL A 204 -20.35 -2.69 6.78
CA VAL A 204 -20.13 -1.39 6.17
C VAL A 204 -21.46 -0.75 5.78
N GLU A 205 -21.77 0.43 6.33
CA GLU A 205 -23.01 1.14 6.07
C GLU A 205 -23.25 1.36 4.56
N GLY A 206 -24.38 0.87 4.05
CA GLY A 206 -24.79 1.01 2.65
C GLY A 206 -24.08 0.05 1.69
N ILE A 207 -23.63 -1.11 2.18
CA ILE A 207 -23.13 -2.27 1.42
C ILE A 207 -23.89 -3.53 1.87
N GLY A 208 -25.12 -3.46 2.16
CA GLY A 208 -25.95 -4.63 2.50
C GLY A 208 -27.01 -4.87 1.47
#